data_3023f5ffedcbd5d330003dd76ca5b8c2
#
_entry.id   3023f5ffedcbd5d330003dd76ca5b8c2
#
_cell.length_a   1.000
_cell.length_b   1.000
_cell.length_c   1.000
_cell.angle_alpha   90.00
_cell.angle_beta   90.00
_cell.angle_gamma   90.00
#
_symmetry.space_group_name_H-M   'P 1'
#
loop_
_entity.id
_entity.type
_entity.pdbx_description
1 polymer ?
#
loop_
_entity_poly.entity_id
_entity_poly.type
_entity_poly.pdbx_seq_one_letter_code
_entity_poly.pdbx_strand_id
1 'polypeptide(L)'
;MKKFVTGVLSLCLVFLVGCSESELHKSMEGMGGAYKAMKDSQTVEAMKAELDAFKAQLAIAQKQPVNPEDQNTFDEGLQKVEEQVAQLELALETGSLEVANTILAQLREINKEYHDKLGVE
;
A
#
# COMPACT_ATOMS: atom_id res chain seq x y z
N MET A 1 39.04 9.58 12.74
CA MET A 1 38.72 9.34 12.56
C MET A 1 38.65 9.19 12.05
N LYS A 2 38.70 8.92 12.13
CA LYS A 2 38.36 8.60 11.69
C LYS A 2 38.18 7.87 11.27
N LYS A 3 38.48 7.49 11.12
CA LYS A 3 38.23 6.76 10.75
C LYS A 3 37.23 6.11 10.51
N PHE A 4 37.47 5.86 10.88
CA PHE A 4 36.24 5.23 11.01
C PHE A 4 35.21 5.65 10.05
N VAL A 5 35.32 6.75 9.65
CA VAL A 5 34.32 7.37 8.81
C VAL A 5 34.12 6.65 7.50
N THR A 6 35.19 6.30 6.85
CA THR A 6 35.07 5.65 5.57
C THR A 6 34.42 4.30 5.67
N GLY A 7 34.76 3.58 6.69
CA GLY A 7 34.16 2.27 6.88
C GLY A 7 32.66 2.40 7.04
N VAL A 8 32.29 3.42 7.74
CA VAL A 8 30.88 3.63 7.97
C VAL A 8 30.14 3.93 6.70
N LEU A 9 30.75 4.69 5.85
CA LEU A 9 30.13 5.03 4.58
C LEU A 9 29.84 3.79 3.77
N SER A 10 30.79 2.91 3.71
CA SER A 10 30.63 1.67 3.01
C SER A 10 29.43 0.91 3.49
N LEU A 11 29.28 0.88 4.78
CA LEU A 11 28.18 0.21 5.39
C LEU A 11 26.87 0.82 5.01
N CYS A 12 26.83 2.13 4.91
CA CYS A 12 25.62 2.82 4.58
C CYS A 12 25.09 2.43 3.22
N LEU A 13 25.96 2.10 2.29
CA LEU A 13 25.51 1.69 0.97
C LEU A 13 24.66 0.46 1.02
N VAL A 14 25.05 -0.48 1.85
CA VAL A 14 24.26 -1.70 1.99
C VAL A 14 22.90 -1.37 2.55
N PHE A 15 22.88 -0.47 3.48
CA PHE A 15 21.64 -0.04 4.07
C PHE A 15 20.71 0.61 3.09
N LEU A 16 21.24 1.35 2.15
CA LEU A 16 20.41 2.07 1.21
C LEU A 16 19.53 1.12 0.43
N VAL A 17 20.06 -0.02 0.04
CA VAL A 17 19.28 -1.00 -0.69
C VAL A 17 18.15 -1.51 0.20
N GLY A 18 18.49 -1.84 1.44
CA GLY A 18 17.49 -2.30 2.37
C GLY A 18 16.45 -1.24 2.69
N CYS A 19 16.87 0.02 2.74
CA CYS A 19 15.95 1.10 3.03
C CYS A 19 14.89 1.27 1.95
N SER A 20 15.29 1.16 0.68
CA SER A 20 14.35 1.25 -0.41
C SER A 20 13.26 0.20 -0.31
N GLU A 21 13.67 -1.03 -0.11
CA GLU A 21 12.73 -2.12 0.06
C GLU A 21 11.89 -1.89 1.29
N SER A 22 12.52 -1.38 2.33
CA SER A 22 11.85 -1.14 3.58
C SER A 22 10.71 -0.14 3.46
N GLU A 23 10.90 0.92 2.67
CA GLU A 23 9.84 1.92 2.48
C GLU A 23 8.64 1.33 1.77
N LEU A 24 8.88 0.58 0.68
CA LEU A 24 7.78 -0.06 -0.02
C LEU A 24 7.09 -1.08 0.88
N HIS A 25 7.88 -1.89 1.56
CA HIS A 25 7.33 -2.90 2.45
C HIS A 25 6.49 -2.26 3.55
N LYS A 26 6.98 -1.19 4.14
CA LYS A 26 6.25 -0.49 5.19
C LYS A 26 4.93 0.07 4.67
N SER A 27 4.93 0.65 3.46
CA SER A 27 3.70 1.19 2.93
C SER A 27 2.70 0.08 2.59
N MET A 28 3.20 -1.06 2.11
CA MET A 28 2.32 -2.21 1.86
C MET A 28 1.73 -2.74 3.15
N GLU A 29 2.54 -2.83 4.20
CA GLU A 29 2.03 -3.24 5.51
C GLU A 29 1.03 -2.23 6.06
N GLY A 30 1.32 -0.93 5.85
CA GLY A 30 0.41 0.12 6.27
C GLY A 30 -0.93 0.03 5.59
N MET A 31 -0.93 -0.25 4.28
CA MET A 31 -2.17 -0.46 3.55
C MET A 31 -2.92 -1.69 4.06
N GLY A 32 -2.18 -2.76 4.34
CA GLY A 32 -2.80 -3.97 4.88
C GLY A 32 -3.44 -3.75 6.23
N GLY A 33 -2.76 -2.98 7.09
CA GLY A 33 -3.31 -2.65 8.41
C GLY A 33 -4.56 -1.79 8.31
N ALA A 34 -4.52 -0.78 7.42
CA ALA A 34 -5.67 0.08 7.21
C ALA A 34 -6.83 -0.71 6.60
N TYR A 35 -6.52 -1.63 5.68
CA TYR A 35 -7.54 -2.48 5.09
C TYR A 35 -8.24 -3.32 6.16
N LYS A 36 -7.45 -3.92 7.04
CA LYS A 36 -8.01 -4.72 8.12
C LYS A 36 -8.86 -3.86 9.05
N ALA A 37 -8.39 -2.67 9.36
CA ALA A 37 -9.16 -1.76 10.20
C ALA A 37 -10.46 -1.35 9.54
N MET A 38 -10.44 -1.14 8.22
CA MET A 38 -11.67 -0.84 7.49
C MET A 38 -12.63 -2.02 7.55
N LYS A 39 -12.12 -3.22 7.38
CA LYS A 39 -12.95 -4.43 7.46
C LYS A 39 -13.63 -4.56 8.81
N ASP A 40 -12.92 -4.17 9.86
CA ASP A 40 -13.43 -4.26 11.22
C ASP A 40 -14.32 -3.09 11.61
N SER A 41 -14.40 -2.05 10.77
CA SER A 41 -15.17 -0.85 11.09
C SER A 41 -16.65 -1.14 11.10
N GLN A 42 -17.33 -0.60 12.12
CA GLN A 42 -18.75 -0.80 12.32
C GLN A 42 -19.56 0.43 11.89
N THR A 43 -18.89 1.53 11.58
CA THR A 43 -19.57 2.75 11.17
C THR A 43 -18.89 3.35 9.94
N VAL A 44 -19.66 4.17 9.23
CA VAL A 44 -19.12 4.88 8.07
C VAL A 44 -17.98 5.79 8.49
N GLU A 45 -18.14 6.49 9.62
CA GLU A 45 -17.11 7.40 10.09
C GLU A 45 -15.79 6.70 10.41
N ALA A 46 -15.89 5.55 11.06
CA ALA A 46 -14.69 4.79 11.39
C ALA A 46 -14.00 4.32 10.12
N MET A 47 -14.77 3.84 9.16
CA MET A 47 -14.18 3.36 7.92
C MET A 47 -13.55 4.49 7.12
N LYS A 48 -14.16 5.68 7.13
CA LYS A 48 -13.58 6.84 6.45
C LYS A 48 -12.22 7.20 7.02
N ALA A 49 -12.07 7.15 8.34
CA ALA A 49 -10.81 7.46 8.98
C ALA A 49 -9.72 6.48 8.55
N GLU A 50 -10.07 5.20 8.49
CA GLU A 50 -9.10 4.19 8.07
C GLU A 50 -8.81 4.27 6.58
N LEU A 51 -9.79 4.69 5.79
CA LEU A 51 -9.56 4.90 4.36
C LEU A 51 -8.54 6.01 4.14
N ASP A 52 -8.59 7.08 4.93
CA ASP A 52 -7.60 8.13 4.83
C ASP A 52 -6.20 7.58 5.10
N ALA A 53 -6.06 6.72 6.10
CA ALA A 53 -4.79 6.09 6.39
C ALA A 53 -4.33 5.20 5.23
N PHE A 54 -5.27 4.46 4.64
CA PHE A 54 -4.96 3.63 3.48
C PHE A 54 -4.46 4.47 2.31
N LYS A 55 -5.13 5.58 2.04
CA LYS A 55 -4.77 6.46 0.93
C LYS A 55 -3.37 7.06 1.13
N ALA A 56 -3.02 7.40 2.36
CA ALA A 56 -1.70 7.94 2.65
C ALA A 56 -0.62 6.91 2.33
N GLN A 57 -0.84 5.66 2.70
CA GLN A 57 0.13 4.59 2.42
C GLN A 57 0.19 4.28 0.93
N LEU A 58 -0.95 4.32 0.26
CA LEU A 58 -1.00 4.10 -1.19
C LEU A 58 -0.16 5.15 -1.92
N ALA A 59 -0.26 6.40 -1.50
CA ALA A 59 0.51 7.48 -2.11
C ALA A 59 2.02 7.24 -1.95
N ILE A 60 2.44 6.72 -0.80
CA ILE A 60 3.84 6.39 -0.58
C ILE A 60 4.27 5.24 -1.50
N ALA A 61 3.44 4.21 -1.58
CA ALA A 61 3.76 3.03 -2.40
C ALA A 61 3.91 3.41 -3.88
N GLN A 62 3.08 4.33 -4.35
CA GLN A 62 3.11 4.74 -5.75
C GLN A 62 4.41 5.41 -6.17
N LYS A 63 5.16 5.92 -5.19
CA LYS A 63 6.42 6.61 -5.47
C LYS A 63 7.64 5.71 -5.33
N GLN A 64 7.45 4.46 -4.92
CA GLN A 64 8.58 3.58 -4.68
C GLN A 64 9.05 2.93 -5.97
N PRO A 65 10.37 2.80 -6.15
CA PRO A 65 10.89 2.14 -7.35
C PRO A 65 10.74 0.63 -7.25
N VAL A 66 10.49 0.00 -8.38
CA VAL A 66 10.48 -1.45 -8.48
C VAL A 66 11.36 -1.84 -9.65
N ASN A 67 11.61 -3.14 -9.82
CA ASN A 67 12.41 -3.61 -10.94
C ASN A 67 11.73 -3.20 -12.25
N PRO A 68 12.52 -2.81 -13.26
CA PRO A 68 11.92 -2.37 -14.52
C PRO A 68 10.97 -3.37 -15.15
N GLU A 69 11.28 -4.65 -15.02
CA GLU A 69 10.41 -5.68 -15.60
C GLU A 69 9.08 -5.79 -14.88
N ASP A 70 9.00 -5.30 -13.64
CA ASP A 70 7.77 -5.35 -12.85
C ASP A 70 6.98 -4.05 -12.92
N GLN A 71 7.56 -3.00 -13.47
CA GLN A 71 6.98 -1.65 -13.35
C GLN A 71 5.57 -1.56 -13.90
N ASN A 72 5.34 -2.12 -15.09
CA ASN A 72 4.01 -2.04 -15.70
C ASN A 72 2.96 -2.77 -14.88
N THR A 73 3.31 -3.97 -14.40
CA THR A 73 2.37 -4.75 -13.59
C THR A 73 2.09 -4.06 -12.26
N PHE A 74 3.13 -3.51 -11.65
CA PHE A 74 3.01 -2.79 -10.39
C PHE A 74 2.10 -1.58 -10.56
N ASP A 75 2.34 -0.78 -11.60
CA ASP A 75 1.53 0.41 -11.86
C ASP A 75 0.09 0.05 -12.15
N GLU A 76 -0.13 -1.00 -12.91
CA GLU A 76 -1.49 -1.44 -13.23
C GLU A 76 -2.23 -1.86 -11.97
N GLY A 77 -1.56 -2.59 -11.09
CA GLY A 77 -2.16 -3.03 -9.84
C GLY A 77 -2.56 -1.86 -8.97
N LEU A 78 -1.65 -0.89 -8.82
CA LEU A 78 -1.94 0.28 -8.01
C LEU A 78 -3.04 1.13 -8.61
N GLN A 79 -3.12 1.20 -9.94
CA GLN A 79 -4.20 1.94 -10.59
C GLN A 79 -5.55 1.29 -10.29
N LYS A 80 -5.60 -0.03 -10.31
CA LYS A 80 -6.85 -0.73 -9.99
C LYS A 80 -7.23 -0.50 -8.53
N VAL A 81 -6.24 -0.44 -7.63
CA VAL A 81 -6.51 -0.12 -6.24
C VAL A 81 -7.09 1.29 -6.14
N GLU A 82 -6.53 2.24 -6.86
CA GLU A 82 -7.05 3.61 -6.85
C GLU A 82 -8.50 3.68 -7.30
N GLU A 83 -8.85 2.91 -8.34
CA GLU A 83 -10.21 2.88 -8.84
C GLU A 83 -11.17 2.36 -7.78
N GLN A 84 -10.76 1.33 -7.05
CA GLN A 84 -11.60 0.80 -5.98
C GLN A 84 -11.69 1.78 -4.81
N VAL A 85 -10.61 2.50 -4.53
CA VAL A 85 -10.65 3.52 -3.48
C VAL A 85 -11.67 4.60 -3.83
N ALA A 86 -11.72 5.02 -5.08
CA ALA A 86 -12.71 6.01 -5.51
C ALA A 86 -14.13 5.50 -5.32
N GLN A 87 -14.35 4.23 -5.66
CA GLN A 87 -15.67 3.62 -5.45
C GLN A 87 -16.00 3.53 -3.97
N LEU A 88 -15.00 3.21 -3.16
CA LEU A 88 -15.19 3.10 -1.72
C LEU A 88 -15.56 4.46 -1.12
N GLU A 89 -14.87 5.52 -1.56
CA GLU A 89 -15.19 6.87 -1.09
C GLU A 89 -16.64 7.22 -1.39
N LEU A 90 -17.08 6.88 -2.60
CA LEU A 90 -18.45 7.17 -3.00
C LEU A 90 -19.44 6.38 -2.15
N ALA A 91 -19.19 5.11 -1.91
CA ALA A 91 -20.05 4.29 -1.07
C ALA A 91 -20.16 4.87 0.34
N LEU A 92 -19.04 5.35 0.88
CA LEU A 92 -19.06 5.91 2.23
C LEU A 92 -19.78 7.25 2.27
N GLU A 93 -19.69 8.04 1.19
CA GLU A 93 -20.42 9.30 1.11
C GLU A 93 -21.93 9.06 1.08
N THR A 94 -22.35 7.98 0.46
CA THR A 94 -23.78 7.65 0.43
C THR A 94 -24.22 6.90 1.68
N GLY A 95 -23.27 6.58 2.57
CA GLY A 95 -23.58 5.97 3.85
C GLY A 95 -23.81 4.47 3.80
N SER A 96 -23.35 3.80 2.75
CA SER A 96 -23.59 2.37 2.58
C SER A 96 -22.39 1.53 3.01
N LEU A 97 -22.47 0.98 4.23
CA LEU A 97 -21.44 0.05 4.69
C LEU A 97 -21.49 -1.26 3.90
N GLU A 98 -22.66 -1.66 3.46
CA GLU A 98 -22.80 -2.90 2.70
C GLU A 98 -22.02 -2.81 1.39
N VAL A 99 -22.23 -1.74 0.64
CA VAL A 99 -21.50 -1.53 -0.61
C VAL A 99 -20.01 -1.38 -0.33
N ALA A 100 -19.67 -0.64 0.72
CA ALA A 100 -18.27 -0.45 1.08
C ALA A 100 -17.59 -1.80 1.35
N ASN A 101 -18.24 -2.68 2.07
CA ASN A 101 -17.66 -4.00 2.37
C ASN A 101 -17.49 -4.85 1.11
N THR A 102 -18.41 -4.71 0.15
CA THR A 102 -18.26 -5.38 -1.13
C THR A 102 -17.01 -4.90 -1.85
N ILE A 103 -16.76 -3.60 -1.79
CA ILE A 103 -15.57 -3.02 -2.44
C ILE A 103 -14.30 -3.48 -1.73
N LEU A 104 -14.34 -3.59 -0.40
CA LEU A 104 -13.19 -4.13 0.33
C LEU A 104 -12.84 -5.54 -0.12
N ALA A 105 -13.86 -6.36 -0.40
CA ALA A 105 -13.62 -7.70 -0.91
C ALA A 105 -12.94 -7.65 -2.28
N GLN A 106 -13.32 -6.69 -3.13
CA GLN A 106 -12.68 -6.52 -4.42
C GLN A 106 -11.24 -6.05 -4.28
N LEU A 107 -10.98 -5.17 -3.33
CA LEU A 107 -9.60 -4.75 -3.05
C LEU A 107 -8.73 -5.94 -2.66
N ARG A 108 -9.27 -6.83 -1.87
CA ARG A 108 -8.54 -8.01 -1.46
C ARG A 108 -8.17 -8.88 -2.67
N GLU A 109 -9.12 -9.05 -3.60
CA GLU A 109 -8.86 -9.85 -4.78
C GLU A 109 -7.79 -9.21 -5.67
N ILE A 110 -7.82 -7.90 -5.82
CA ILE A 110 -6.81 -7.19 -6.59
C ILE A 110 -5.44 -7.37 -5.93
N ASN A 111 -5.39 -7.22 -4.62
CA ASN A 111 -4.13 -7.39 -3.89
C ASN A 111 -3.55 -8.78 -4.12
N LYS A 112 -4.39 -9.79 -4.02
CA LYS A 112 -3.96 -11.16 -4.21
C LYS A 112 -3.47 -11.39 -5.64
N GLU A 113 -4.23 -10.92 -6.61
CA GLU A 113 -3.89 -11.09 -8.01
C GLU A 113 -2.52 -10.50 -8.34
N TYR A 114 -2.27 -9.28 -7.88
CA TYR A 114 -1.02 -8.61 -8.24
C TYR A 114 0.16 -9.06 -7.41
N HIS A 115 -0.07 -9.49 -6.19
CA HIS A 115 0.98 -10.15 -5.42
C HIS A 115 1.43 -11.42 -6.13
N ASP A 116 0.47 -12.20 -6.65
CA ASP A 116 0.81 -13.41 -7.40
C ASP A 116 1.58 -13.08 -8.67
N LYS A 117 1.12 -12.07 -9.40
CA LYS A 117 1.78 -11.69 -10.65
C LYS A 117 3.19 -11.18 -10.43
N LEU A 118 3.41 -10.49 -9.32
CA LEU A 118 4.72 -9.92 -9.01
C LEU A 118 5.62 -10.90 -8.25
N GLY A 119 5.08 -12.03 -7.85
CA GLY A 119 5.85 -13.04 -7.14
C GLY A 119 6.21 -12.66 -5.72
N VAL A 120 5.37 -11.84 -5.08
CA VAL A 120 5.61 -11.44 -3.69
C VAL A 120 4.49 -11.97 -2.81
N GLU A 121 4.76 -12.00 -1.51
CA GLU A 121 3.78 -12.46 -0.52
C GLU A 121 3.26 -11.31 0.33
#